data_cc12c33bda790745b7267924c680e512
#
_entry.id   cc12c33bda790745b7267924c680e512
#
_cell.length_a   1.000
_cell.length_b   1.000
_cell.length_c   1.000
_cell.angle_alpha   90.00
_cell.angle_beta   90.00
_cell.angle_gamma   90.00
#
_symmetry.space_group_name_H-M   'P 1'
#
loop_
_entity.id
_entity.type
_entity.pdbx_description
1 polymer ?
#
loop_
_entity_poly.entity_id
_entity_poly.type
_entity_poly.pdbx_seq_one_letter_code
_entity_poly.pdbx_strand_id
1 'polypeptide(L)'
;MERPAPPRVRTDPSTEPRVTDKLERMAERGVAVVTGASSGIGAATARALAKEGFSVVVGARRLERLREVSEPIGAVALPLDVTDPGSIAAFAGEIPELRLLVNNAGGAFGREPIAQADEDAWRRMWELNFLGTVRVTKAFLPKLERSGDGHVVVVGSIAGFDPYPEGAGYTGAKHAERAFTKTLRLELLGKPIRVTEIDPGLVETEFSLVRFGGETERARKVYEGLTPLTAEDVAECIAWAATRPSHVNVDEIVVMPRDQASATDIVRRPAERTT
;
A
#
# COMPACT_ATOMS: atom_id res chain seq x y z
N MET A 1 55.32 13.87 11.17
CA MET A 1 54.98 13.78 9.74
C MET A 1 53.64 13.09 9.63
N GLU A 2 52.58 13.88 9.52
CA GLU A 2 51.20 13.37 9.31
C GLU A 2 51.02 13.02 7.84
N ARG A 3 50.43 11.84 7.57
CA ARG A 3 50.09 11.45 6.19
C ARG A 3 48.88 12.27 5.74
N PRO A 4 48.88 12.77 4.51
CA PRO A 4 47.71 13.48 3.98
C PRO A 4 46.52 12.52 3.79
N ALA A 5 45.32 12.99 4.13
CA ALA A 5 44.09 12.24 3.93
C ALA A 5 43.84 11.96 2.43
N PRO A 6 43.24 10.80 2.07
CA PRO A 6 42.95 10.48 0.67
C PRO A 6 41.91 11.44 0.10
N PRO A 7 41.98 11.77 -1.21
CA PRO A 7 41.05 12.67 -1.84
C PRO A 7 39.63 12.07 -1.84
N ARG A 8 38.64 12.88 -1.48
CA ARG A 8 37.23 12.54 -1.63
C ARG A 8 36.90 12.42 -3.11
N VAL A 9 36.58 11.23 -3.55
CA VAL A 9 36.02 11.01 -4.90
C VAL A 9 34.67 11.72 -4.96
N ARG A 10 34.59 12.80 -5.73
CA ARG A 10 33.33 13.40 -6.12
C ARG A 10 32.68 12.44 -7.11
N THR A 11 31.63 11.75 -6.74
CA THR A 11 30.75 11.02 -7.67
C THR A 11 30.02 12.07 -8.51
N ASP A 12 30.19 12.00 -9.82
CA ASP A 12 29.49 12.82 -10.79
C ASP A 12 28.00 12.41 -10.77
N PRO A 13 27.05 13.33 -10.53
CA PRO A 13 25.61 13.01 -10.52
C PRO A 13 25.09 12.54 -11.89
N SER A 14 25.87 12.63 -12.96
CA SER A 14 25.54 12.10 -14.29
C SER A 14 25.77 10.59 -14.43
N THR A 15 26.34 9.91 -13.41
CA THR A 15 26.67 8.48 -13.45
C THR A 15 25.68 7.59 -12.70
N GLU A 16 24.63 8.12 -12.08
CA GLU A 16 23.57 7.27 -11.53
C GLU A 16 22.80 6.60 -12.68
N PRO A 17 22.66 5.26 -12.67
CA PRO A 17 21.91 4.54 -13.69
C PRO A 17 20.45 5.03 -13.71
N ARG A 18 19.91 5.28 -14.90
CA ARG A 18 18.52 5.68 -15.08
C ARG A 18 17.59 4.66 -14.43
N VAL A 19 16.38 5.09 -14.04
CA VAL A 19 15.34 4.20 -13.48
C VAL A 19 15.12 2.99 -14.39
N THR A 20 15.03 3.23 -15.71
CA THR A 20 14.90 2.20 -16.74
C THR A 20 16.02 1.16 -16.69
N ASP A 21 17.29 1.58 -16.58
CA ASP A 21 18.45 0.69 -16.55
C ASP A 21 18.47 -0.20 -15.30
N LYS A 22 17.95 0.31 -14.18
CA LYS A 22 17.80 -0.47 -12.94
C LYS A 22 16.69 -1.52 -13.07
N LEU A 23 15.57 -1.16 -13.71
CA LEU A 23 14.42 -2.05 -13.85
C LEU A 23 14.68 -3.20 -14.83
N GLU A 24 15.37 -2.95 -15.94
CA GLU A 24 15.70 -3.96 -16.97
C GLU A 24 16.62 -5.07 -16.46
N ARG A 25 17.50 -4.78 -15.51
CA ARG A 25 18.51 -5.74 -15.00
C ARG A 25 17.99 -6.75 -13.97
N MET A 26 16.81 -6.56 -13.41
CA MET A 26 16.38 -7.26 -12.19
C MET A 26 15.11 -8.12 -12.34
N ALA A 27 14.44 -8.12 -13.50
CA ALA A 27 13.06 -8.58 -13.58
C ALA A 27 12.91 -10.05 -14.02
N GLU A 28 13.06 -11.02 -13.11
CA GLU A 28 12.57 -12.38 -13.39
C GLU A 28 11.03 -12.43 -13.49
N ARG A 29 10.33 -11.67 -12.63
CA ARG A 29 8.86 -11.61 -12.56
C ARG A 29 8.26 -10.29 -13.10
N GLY A 30 9.07 -9.41 -13.68
CA GLY A 30 8.62 -8.09 -14.15
C GLY A 30 8.59 -7.03 -13.05
N VAL A 31 8.12 -5.83 -13.43
CA VAL A 31 8.09 -4.66 -12.55
C VAL A 31 6.83 -4.65 -11.69
N ALA A 32 6.99 -4.41 -10.39
CA ALA A 32 5.92 -4.19 -9.43
C ALA A 32 5.98 -2.76 -8.88
N VAL A 33 4.84 -2.07 -8.85
CA VAL A 33 4.68 -0.76 -8.19
C VAL A 33 3.93 -0.93 -6.89
N VAL A 34 4.41 -0.32 -5.80
CA VAL A 34 3.72 -0.25 -4.51
C VAL A 34 3.54 1.20 -4.10
N THR A 35 2.30 1.65 -3.97
CA THR A 35 1.98 2.99 -3.49
C THR A 35 1.89 3.04 -1.95
N GLY A 36 2.22 4.18 -1.35
CA GLY A 36 2.19 4.34 0.12
C GLY A 36 3.25 3.51 0.84
N ALA A 37 4.37 3.19 0.18
CA ALA A 37 5.35 2.23 0.66
C ALA A 37 6.39 2.79 1.66
N SER A 38 6.20 4.01 2.18
CA SER A 38 7.14 4.60 3.15
C SER A 38 7.01 4.04 4.58
N SER A 39 6.02 3.18 4.86
CA SER A 39 5.83 2.50 6.15
C SER A 39 4.77 1.38 6.05
N GLY A 40 4.57 0.64 7.14
CA GLY A 40 3.47 -0.32 7.33
C GLY A 40 3.36 -1.37 6.23
N ILE A 41 2.12 -1.66 5.83
CA ILE A 41 1.81 -2.70 4.84
C ILE A 41 2.56 -2.47 3.52
N GLY A 42 2.61 -1.23 3.02
CA GLY A 42 3.30 -0.94 1.75
C GLY A 42 4.80 -1.23 1.79
N ALA A 43 5.47 -0.88 2.89
CA ALA A 43 6.89 -1.20 3.08
C ALA A 43 7.14 -2.70 3.20
N ALA A 44 6.30 -3.43 3.96
CA ALA A 44 6.37 -4.88 4.07
C ALA A 44 6.10 -5.57 2.72
N THR A 45 5.11 -5.08 1.97
CA THR A 45 4.79 -5.56 0.61
C THR A 45 5.96 -5.39 -0.35
N ALA A 46 6.63 -4.22 -0.32
CA ALA A 46 7.80 -3.99 -1.16
C ALA A 46 8.90 -5.03 -0.90
N ARG A 47 9.18 -5.32 0.38
CA ARG A 47 10.14 -6.35 0.78
C ARG A 47 9.70 -7.75 0.32
N ALA A 48 8.44 -8.11 0.55
CA ALA A 48 7.92 -9.42 0.15
C ALA A 48 7.99 -9.64 -1.37
N LEU A 49 7.60 -8.65 -2.17
CA LEU A 49 7.65 -8.73 -3.63
C LEU A 49 9.08 -8.78 -4.17
N ALA A 50 10.02 -8.04 -3.57
CA ALA A 50 11.44 -8.14 -3.95
C ALA A 50 11.99 -9.55 -3.68
N LYS A 51 11.62 -10.17 -2.55
CA LYS A 51 11.98 -11.56 -2.23
C LYS A 51 11.40 -12.57 -3.24
N GLU A 52 10.24 -12.28 -3.80
CA GLU A 52 9.59 -13.10 -4.84
C GLU A 52 10.17 -12.85 -6.26
N GLY A 53 11.19 -12.00 -6.42
CA GLY A 53 11.88 -11.75 -7.69
C GLY A 53 11.23 -10.67 -8.57
N PHE A 54 10.40 -9.80 -8.01
CA PHE A 54 9.93 -8.61 -8.72
C PHE A 54 10.98 -7.48 -8.65
N SER A 55 11.11 -6.70 -9.73
CA SER A 55 11.75 -5.39 -9.69
C SER A 55 10.79 -4.38 -9.10
N VAL A 56 11.05 -3.91 -7.87
CA VAL A 56 10.08 -3.11 -7.14
C VAL A 56 10.33 -1.62 -7.31
N VAL A 57 9.29 -0.86 -7.64
CA VAL A 57 9.24 0.59 -7.59
C VAL A 57 8.31 0.99 -6.45
N VAL A 58 8.79 1.81 -5.53
CA VAL A 58 8.03 2.28 -4.39
C VAL A 58 7.71 3.76 -4.52
N GLY A 59 6.44 4.12 -4.28
CA GLY A 59 5.95 5.50 -4.36
C GLY A 59 5.34 5.99 -3.05
N ALA A 60 5.78 7.15 -2.55
CA ALA A 60 5.17 7.84 -1.41
C ALA A 60 5.63 9.31 -1.34
N ARG A 61 4.99 10.11 -0.46
CA ARG A 61 5.34 11.51 -0.22
C ARG A 61 6.61 11.68 0.62
N ARG A 62 6.87 10.77 1.58
CA ARG A 62 8.00 10.83 2.52
C ARG A 62 9.23 10.16 1.89
N LEU A 63 9.92 10.90 1.03
CA LEU A 63 10.99 10.36 0.19
C LEU A 63 12.16 9.76 0.99
N GLU A 64 12.58 10.38 2.10
CA GLU A 64 13.67 9.86 2.93
C GLU A 64 13.32 8.47 3.50
N ARG A 65 12.13 8.32 4.09
CA ARG A 65 11.65 7.02 4.57
C ARG A 65 11.47 6.00 3.44
N LEU A 66 11.10 6.48 2.25
CA LEU A 66 10.96 5.62 1.09
C LEU A 66 12.32 5.04 0.66
N ARG A 67 13.40 5.85 0.76
CA ARG A 67 14.78 5.40 0.51
C ARG A 67 15.23 4.35 1.52
N GLU A 68 14.97 4.56 2.81
CA GLU A 68 15.24 3.58 3.88
C GLU A 68 14.61 2.21 3.59
N VAL A 69 13.40 2.19 3.00
CA VAL A 69 12.71 0.96 2.61
C VAL A 69 13.31 0.36 1.34
N SER A 70 13.65 1.19 0.34
CA SER A 70 14.05 0.74 -0.99
C SER A 70 15.49 0.27 -1.08
N GLU A 71 16.43 0.93 -0.39
CA GLU A 71 17.86 0.64 -0.47
C GLU A 71 18.21 -0.82 -0.10
N PRO A 72 17.71 -1.40 1.02
CA PRO A 72 18.03 -2.77 1.41
C PRO A 72 17.56 -3.85 0.43
N ILE A 73 16.55 -3.54 -0.38
CA ILE A 73 15.93 -4.48 -1.33
C ILE A 73 16.25 -4.15 -2.79
N GLY A 74 17.09 -3.15 -3.04
CA GLY A 74 17.44 -2.70 -4.38
C GLY A 74 16.28 -2.07 -5.16
N ALA A 75 15.18 -1.66 -4.49
CA ALA A 75 14.01 -1.07 -5.14
C ALA A 75 14.29 0.39 -5.58
N VAL A 76 13.50 0.88 -6.50
CA VAL A 76 13.53 2.27 -6.96
C VAL A 76 12.52 3.10 -6.15
N ALA A 77 13.00 4.16 -5.48
CA ALA A 77 12.16 5.10 -4.74
C ALA A 77 11.83 6.33 -5.58
N LEU A 78 10.55 6.61 -5.78
CA LEU A 78 10.06 7.77 -6.52
C LEU A 78 9.00 8.55 -5.71
N PRO A 79 8.99 9.89 -5.77
CA PRO A 79 7.96 10.68 -5.11
C PRO A 79 6.59 10.40 -5.73
N LEU A 80 5.57 10.24 -4.88
CA LEU A 80 4.18 10.05 -5.31
C LEU A 80 3.22 10.62 -4.28
N ASP A 81 2.37 11.54 -4.71
CA ASP A 81 1.13 11.91 -4.04
C ASP A 81 -0.05 11.43 -4.88
N VAL A 82 -0.80 10.44 -4.39
CA VAL A 82 -1.95 9.85 -5.11
C VAL A 82 -3.15 10.79 -5.19
N THR A 83 -3.13 11.89 -4.45
CA THR A 83 -4.17 12.93 -4.51
C THR A 83 -3.89 13.99 -5.58
N ASP A 84 -2.65 14.04 -6.12
CA ASP A 84 -2.23 14.98 -7.16
C ASP A 84 -2.09 14.28 -8.53
N PRO A 85 -2.96 14.61 -9.52
CA PRO A 85 -2.84 14.06 -10.87
C PRO A 85 -1.49 14.33 -11.55
N GLY A 86 -0.87 15.48 -11.29
CA GLY A 86 0.45 15.83 -11.84
C GLY A 86 1.55 14.92 -11.28
N SER A 87 1.53 14.67 -9.97
CA SER A 87 2.43 13.72 -9.32
C SER A 87 2.27 12.31 -9.86
N ILE A 88 1.02 11.85 -10.06
CA ILE A 88 0.74 10.53 -10.63
C ILE A 88 1.28 10.43 -12.07
N ALA A 89 1.06 11.46 -12.89
CA ALA A 89 1.54 11.45 -14.27
C ALA A 89 3.06 11.41 -14.36
N ALA A 90 3.76 12.20 -13.53
CA ALA A 90 5.23 12.18 -13.44
C ALA A 90 5.74 10.81 -12.99
N PHE A 91 5.18 10.28 -11.89
CA PHE A 91 5.54 8.96 -11.38
C PHE A 91 5.34 7.84 -12.42
N ALA A 92 4.18 7.83 -13.07
CA ALA A 92 3.91 6.84 -14.11
C ALA A 92 4.82 7.01 -15.32
N GLY A 93 5.23 8.23 -15.67
CA GLY A 93 6.17 8.52 -16.76
C GLY A 93 7.54 7.86 -16.60
N GLU A 94 8.03 7.74 -15.37
CA GLU A 94 9.33 7.12 -15.06
C GLU A 94 9.33 5.58 -15.19
N ILE A 95 8.16 4.94 -15.31
CA ILE A 95 8.00 3.48 -15.27
C ILE A 95 7.52 3.02 -16.65
N PRO A 96 8.39 2.50 -17.53
CA PRO A 96 8.04 2.19 -18.92
C PRO A 96 7.07 1.01 -19.05
N GLU A 97 7.21 0.00 -18.19
CA GLU A 97 6.41 -1.22 -18.18
C GLU A 97 6.00 -1.59 -16.75
N LEU A 98 4.90 -2.32 -16.62
CA LEU A 98 4.38 -2.72 -15.32
C LEU A 98 3.64 -4.04 -15.43
N ARG A 99 3.94 -4.98 -14.54
CA ARG A 99 3.23 -6.25 -14.39
C ARG A 99 2.32 -6.27 -13.16
N LEU A 100 2.72 -5.65 -12.06
CA LEU A 100 1.97 -5.64 -10.81
C LEU A 100 1.82 -4.22 -10.27
N LEU A 101 0.57 -3.81 -10.02
CA LEU A 101 0.25 -2.58 -9.30
C LEU A 101 -0.36 -2.92 -7.95
N VAL A 102 0.26 -2.47 -6.86
CA VAL A 102 -0.32 -2.54 -5.52
C VAL A 102 -0.75 -1.14 -5.09
N ASN A 103 -2.05 -0.88 -5.12
CA ASN A 103 -2.69 0.29 -4.57
C ASN A 103 -2.82 0.10 -3.05
N ASN A 104 -1.84 0.59 -2.30
CA ASN A 104 -1.82 0.51 -0.85
C ASN A 104 -1.88 1.90 -0.18
N ALA A 105 -1.61 2.98 -0.92
CA ALA A 105 -1.70 4.33 -0.38
C ALA A 105 -3.11 4.61 0.14
N GLY A 106 -3.24 4.86 1.43
CA GLY A 106 -4.51 5.11 2.10
C GLY A 106 -4.31 5.62 3.52
N GLY A 107 -5.40 5.96 4.20
CA GLY A 107 -5.36 6.41 5.58
C GLY A 107 -6.72 6.83 6.11
N ALA A 108 -6.79 7.07 7.40
CA ALA A 108 -7.97 7.62 8.06
C ALA A 108 -7.62 8.89 8.85
N PHE A 109 -8.58 9.79 8.99
CA PHE A 109 -8.46 11.05 9.71
C PHE A 109 -9.66 11.21 10.62
N GLY A 110 -9.42 11.12 11.93
CA GLY A 110 -10.44 11.21 12.96
C GLY A 110 -11.28 9.94 13.14
N ARG A 111 -12.10 9.97 14.18
CA ARG A 111 -13.12 8.99 14.53
C ARG A 111 -14.11 9.66 15.44
N GLU A 112 -15.21 10.17 14.87
CA GLU A 112 -16.24 10.95 15.56
C GLU A 112 -17.63 10.49 15.16
N PRO A 113 -18.66 10.65 16.07
CA PRO A 113 -20.05 10.48 15.71
C PRO A 113 -20.42 11.37 14.51
N ILE A 114 -21.38 10.92 13.69
CA ILE A 114 -21.81 11.64 12.47
C ILE A 114 -22.22 13.09 12.77
N ALA A 115 -22.87 13.32 13.91
CA ALA A 115 -23.29 14.67 14.31
C ALA A 115 -22.12 15.65 14.59
N GLN A 116 -20.90 15.14 14.73
CA GLN A 116 -19.67 15.91 15.00
C GLN A 116 -18.65 15.75 13.88
N ALA A 117 -19.07 15.23 12.73
CA ALA A 117 -18.20 14.88 11.65
C ALA A 117 -17.45 16.10 11.07
N ASP A 118 -16.14 15.96 10.88
CA ASP A 118 -15.34 16.86 10.08
C ASP A 118 -15.46 16.47 8.59
N GLU A 119 -16.28 17.21 7.83
CA GLU A 119 -16.47 16.94 6.40
C GLU A 119 -15.18 17.12 5.58
N ASP A 120 -14.25 17.98 5.99
CA ASP A 120 -12.98 18.14 5.28
C ASP A 120 -12.06 16.94 5.52
N ALA A 121 -12.11 16.33 6.71
CA ALA A 121 -11.45 15.05 6.94
C ALA A 121 -12.06 13.93 6.06
N TRP A 122 -13.41 13.93 5.90
CA TRP A 122 -14.09 12.97 5.02
C TRP A 122 -13.71 13.16 3.56
N ARG A 123 -13.66 14.40 3.06
CA ARG A 123 -13.18 14.70 1.69
C ARG A 123 -11.76 14.23 1.49
N ARG A 124 -10.86 14.45 2.46
CA ARG A 124 -9.48 13.96 2.40
C ARG A 124 -9.40 12.43 2.37
N MET A 125 -10.23 11.73 3.16
CA MET A 125 -10.30 10.26 3.11
C MET A 125 -10.80 9.76 1.77
N TRP A 126 -11.81 10.41 1.19
CA TRP A 126 -12.33 10.09 -0.13
C TRP A 126 -11.28 10.30 -1.24
N GLU A 127 -10.60 11.45 -1.24
CA GLU A 127 -9.54 11.77 -2.19
C GLU A 127 -8.37 10.79 -2.11
N LEU A 128 -7.94 10.45 -0.91
CA LEU A 128 -6.78 9.59 -0.68
C LEU A 128 -7.09 8.12 -0.97
N ASN A 129 -8.14 7.55 -0.38
CA ASN A 129 -8.39 6.11 -0.45
C ASN A 129 -9.09 5.72 -1.77
N PHE A 130 -10.12 6.47 -2.18
CA PHE A 130 -10.91 6.11 -3.35
C PHE A 130 -10.37 6.75 -4.63
N LEU A 131 -10.38 8.08 -4.75
CA LEU A 131 -9.95 8.73 -5.99
C LEU A 131 -8.47 8.54 -6.29
N GLY A 132 -7.63 8.45 -5.26
CA GLY A 132 -6.22 8.10 -5.40
C GLY A 132 -6.03 6.74 -6.06
N THR A 133 -6.71 5.70 -5.56
CA THR A 133 -6.71 4.35 -6.14
C THR A 133 -7.20 4.35 -7.58
N VAL A 134 -8.30 5.06 -7.87
CA VAL A 134 -8.85 5.19 -9.25
C VAL A 134 -7.84 5.85 -10.19
N ARG A 135 -7.25 6.98 -9.80
CA ARG A 135 -6.33 7.76 -10.65
C ARG A 135 -5.05 6.97 -10.95
N VAL A 136 -4.45 6.36 -9.93
CA VAL A 136 -3.24 5.54 -10.09
C VAL A 136 -3.53 4.35 -10.98
N THR A 137 -4.62 3.64 -10.74
CA THR A 137 -5.02 2.49 -11.58
C THR A 137 -5.19 2.92 -13.03
N LYS A 138 -5.92 4.01 -13.32
CA LYS A 138 -6.09 4.56 -14.69
C LYS A 138 -4.76 4.84 -15.37
N ALA A 139 -3.81 5.44 -14.66
CA ALA A 139 -2.50 5.80 -15.22
C ALA A 139 -1.69 4.57 -15.64
N PHE A 140 -1.88 3.44 -14.96
CA PHE A 140 -1.12 2.21 -15.18
C PHE A 140 -1.83 1.15 -16.02
N LEU A 141 -3.16 1.20 -16.20
CA LEU A 141 -3.90 0.20 -16.97
C LEU A 141 -3.30 -0.10 -18.36
N PRO A 142 -2.88 0.90 -19.17
CA PRO A 142 -2.29 0.60 -20.48
C PRO A 142 -0.96 -0.18 -20.38
N LYS A 143 -0.20 -0.01 -19.32
CA LYS A 143 1.09 -0.71 -19.11
C LYS A 143 0.84 -2.13 -18.63
N LEU A 144 -0.13 -2.32 -17.73
CA LEU A 144 -0.58 -3.64 -17.27
C LEU A 144 -1.13 -4.48 -18.43
N GLU A 145 -1.92 -3.90 -19.31
CA GLU A 145 -2.44 -4.59 -20.49
C GLU A 145 -1.32 -5.02 -21.45
N ARG A 146 -0.35 -4.12 -21.71
CA ARG A 146 0.80 -4.43 -22.56
C ARG A 146 1.72 -5.52 -22.01
N SER A 147 1.75 -5.72 -20.69
CA SER A 147 2.56 -6.77 -20.08
C SER A 147 2.11 -8.19 -20.45
N GLY A 148 0.88 -8.35 -20.90
CA GLY A 148 0.27 -9.66 -21.22
C GLY A 148 -0.07 -10.54 -20.01
N ASP A 149 0.30 -10.11 -18.78
CA ASP A 149 -0.02 -10.78 -17.50
C ASP A 149 -0.05 -9.73 -16.37
N GLY A 150 -0.87 -8.70 -16.56
CA GLY A 150 -1.05 -7.63 -15.62
C GLY A 150 -1.77 -8.07 -14.34
N HIS A 151 -1.48 -7.40 -13.21
CA HIS A 151 -2.21 -7.63 -11.98
C HIS A 151 -2.40 -6.31 -11.21
N VAL A 152 -3.63 -6.00 -10.83
CA VAL A 152 -3.97 -4.91 -9.90
C VAL A 152 -4.33 -5.53 -8.56
N VAL A 153 -3.62 -5.14 -7.52
CA VAL A 153 -3.95 -5.47 -6.13
C VAL A 153 -4.38 -4.18 -5.44
N VAL A 154 -5.53 -4.20 -4.77
CA VAL A 154 -6.03 -3.09 -3.94
C VAL A 154 -5.99 -3.53 -2.49
N VAL A 155 -5.33 -2.74 -1.63
CA VAL A 155 -5.35 -2.95 -0.19
C VAL A 155 -6.59 -2.24 0.36
N GLY A 156 -7.68 -2.99 0.43
CA GLY A 156 -8.96 -2.59 0.97
C GLY A 156 -8.97 -2.54 2.50
N SER A 157 -10.01 -3.03 3.09
CA SER A 157 -10.20 -3.21 4.53
C SER A 157 -11.53 -3.93 4.78
N ILE A 158 -11.67 -4.64 5.89
CA ILE A 158 -13.00 -5.09 6.37
C ILE A 158 -13.97 -3.92 6.51
N ALA A 159 -13.47 -2.70 6.74
CA ALA A 159 -14.27 -1.46 6.73
C ALA A 159 -14.93 -1.15 5.38
N GLY A 160 -14.58 -1.85 4.31
CA GLY A 160 -15.21 -1.76 2.99
C GLY A 160 -16.51 -2.55 2.85
N PHE A 161 -16.87 -3.38 3.84
CA PHE A 161 -18.11 -4.16 3.87
C PHE A 161 -18.72 -4.29 5.27
N ASP A 162 -17.97 -3.92 6.31
CA ASP A 162 -18.39 -4.02 7.70
C ASP A 162 -18.22 -2.64 8.39
N PRO A 163 -19.29 -1.80 8.40
CA PRO A 163 -19.21 -0.47 8.99
C PRO A 163 -19.22 -0.54 10.52
N TYR A 164 -18.66 0.50 11.15
CA TYR A 164 -18.61 0.59 12.61
C TYR A 164 -18.93 2.02 13.09
N PRO A 165 -19.40 2.18 14.35
CA PRO A 165 -19.68 3.50 14.92
C PRO A 165 -18.47 4.44 14.84
N GLU A 166 -18.70 5.71 14.58
CA GLU A 166 -17.68 6.77 14.44
C GLU A 166 -16.73 6.58 13.25
N GLY A 167 -16.98 5.59 12.39
CA GLY A 167 -16.14 5.25 11.25
C GLY A 167 -16.67 5.75 9.90
N ALA A 168 -17.78 6.46 9.84
CA ALA A 168 -18.55 6.70 8.61
C ALA A 168 -17.72 7.28 7.45
N GLY A 169 -16.83 8.23 7.69
CA GLY A 169 -15.97 8.80 6.63
C GLY A 169 -15.01 7.78 6.03
N TYR A 170 -14.36 6.99 6.87
CA TYR A 170 -13.43 5.95 6.41
C TYR A 170 -14.17 4.76 5.79
N THR A 171 -15.22 4.26 6.44
CA THR A 171 -16.02 3.14 5.91
C THR A 171 -16.65 3.50 4.58
N GLY A 172 -17.17 4.74 4.44
CA GLY A 172 -17.71 5.23 3.17
C GLY A 172 -16.67 5.21 2.04
N ALA A 173 -15.45 5.70 2.30
CA ALA A 173 -14.38 5.70 1.32
C ALA A 173 -13.95 4.26 0.94
N LYS A 174 -13.85 3.34 1.92
CA LYS A 174 -13.49 1.94 1.68
C LYS A 174 -14.59 1.13 0.99
N HIS A 175 -15.87 1.41 1.24
CA HIS A 175 -16.99 0.85 0.46
C HIS A 175 -16.93 1.29 -1.00
N ALA A 176 -16.62 2.57 -1.25
CA ALA A 176 -16.45 3.07 -2.61
C ALA A 176 -15.24 2.42 -3.32
N GLU A 177 -14.11 2.27 -2.63
CA GLU A 177 -12.92 1.58 -3.14
C GLU A 177 -13.23 0.12 -3.49
N ARG A 178 -13.93 -0.59 -2.60
CA ARG A 178 -14.39 -1.96 -2.85
C ARG A 178 -15.31 -2.05 -4.08
N ALA A 179 -16.30 -1.16 -4.18
CA ALA A 179 -17.20 -1.13 -5.34
C ALA A 179 -16.42 -0.88 -6.64
N PHE A 180 -15.43 0.02 -6.63
CA PHE A 180 -14.52 0.25 -7.74
C PHE A 180 -13.74 -1.01 -8.12
N THR A 181 -13.14 -1.71 -7.14
CA THR A 181 -12.34 -2.91 -7.38
C THR A 181 -13.17 -4.01 -8.03
N LYS A 182 -14.39 -4.23 -7.53
CA LYS A 182 -15.33 -5.21 -8.13
C LYS A 182 -15.75 -4.80 -9.55
N THR A 183 -16.03 -3.53 -9.79
CA THR A 183 -16.38 -3.02 -11.14
C THR A 183 -15.20 -3.15 -12.09
N LEU A 184 -13.99 -2.78 -11.64
CA LEU A 184 -12.76 -2.92 -12.43
C LEU A 184 -12.56 -4.38 -12.88
N ARG A 185 -12.81 -5.34 -11.99
CA ARG A 185 -12.74 -6.77 -12.31
C ARG A 185 -13.70 -7.17 -13.44
N LEU A 186 -14.92 -6.60 -13.45
CA LEU A 186 -15.92 -6.85 -14.50
C LEU A 186 -15.50 -6.21 -15.84
N GLU A 187 -15.01 -4.97 -15.81
CA GLU A 187 -14.61 -4.23 -17.03
C GLU A 187 -13.35 -4.82 -17.69
N LEU A 188 -12.49 -5.47 -16.91
CA LEU A 188 -11.27 -6.11 -17.42
C LEU A 188 -11.48 -7.58 -17.84
N LEU A 189 -12.71 -8.09 -17.80
CA LEU A 189 -12.99 -9.44 -18.26
C LEU A 189 -12.55 -9.62 -19.73
N GLY A 190 -11.77 -10.66 -20.00
CA GLY A 190 -11.18 -10.92 -21.32
C GLY A 190 -9.87 -10.16 -21.61
N LYS A 191 -9.43 -9.26 -20.71
CA LYS A 191 -8.12 -8.64 -20.76
C LYS A 191 -7.09 -9.49 -19.99
N PRO A 192 -5.79 -9.41 -20.32
CA PRO A 192 -4.75 -10.15 -19.61
C PRO A 192 -4.38 -9.44 -18.30
N ILE A 193 -5.38 -9.11 -17.48
CA ILE A 193 -5.20 -8.39 -16.20
C ILE A 193 -6.05 -9.05 -15.13
N ARG A 194 -5.40 -9.44 -14.03
CA ARG A 194 -6.04 -9.93 -12.81
C ARG A 194 -6.34 -8.76 -11.87
N VAL A 195 -7.37 -8.90 -11.05
CA VAL A 195 -7.72 -7.91 -10.01
C VAL A 195 -7.94 -8.66 -8.70
N THR A 196 -7.27 -8.24 -7.64
CA THR A 196 -7.36 -8.81 -6.29
C THR A 196 -7.60 -7.71 -5.27
N GLU A 197 -8.51 -7.94 -4.33
CA GLU A 197 -8.69 -7.11 -3.15
C GLU A 197 -8.16 -7.83 -1.91
N ILE A 198 -7.40 -7.13 -1.07
CA ILE A 198 -6.92 -7.64 0.22
C ILE A 198 -7.55 -6.79 1.31
N ASP A 199 -8.37 -7.41 2.15
CA ASP A 199 -9.16 -6.75 3.17
C ASP A 199 -8.69 -7.11 4.58
N PRO A 200 -7.70 -6.39 5.13
CA PRO A 200 -7.23 -6.66 6.48
C PRO A 200 -8.20 -6.14 7.55
N GLY A 201 -8.21 -6.84 8.69
CA GLY A 201 -8.74 -6.36 9.95
C GLY A 201 -7.77 -5.39 10.63
N LEU A 202 -7.62 -5.49 11.96
CA LEU A 202 -6.71 -4.64 12.73
C LEU A 202 -5.24 -5.03 12.48
N VAL A 203 -4.49 -4.13 11.84
CA VAL A 203 -3.05 -4.26 11.60
C VAL A 203 -2.30 -3.21 12.42
N GLU A 204 -1.33 -3.61 13.21
CA GLU A 204 -0.52 -2.67 13.98
C GLU A 204 0.52 -1.99 13.09
N THR A 205 0.28 -0.73 12.76
CA THR A 205 1.12 0.13 11.92
C THR A 205 1.00 1.58 12.36
N GLU A 206 1.66 2.51 11.65
CA GLU A 206 1.47 3.96 11.84
C GLU A 206 0.03 4.45 11.55
N PHE A 207 -0.85 3.60 11.00
CA PHE A 207 -2.21 3.97 10.59
C PHE A 207 -3.02 4.59 11.73
N SER A 208 -3.02 3.95 12.92
CA SER A 208 -3.75 4.47 14.07
C SER A 208 -3.16 5.78 14.60
N LEU A 209 -1.83 5.93 14.55
CA LEU A 209 -1.17 7.17 14.94
C LEU A 209 -1.55 8.33 14.01
N VAL A 210 -1.56 8.09 12.69
CA VAL A 210 -2.01 9.07 11.68
C VAL A 210 -3.48 9.41 11.87
N ARG A 211 -4.33 8.40 12.10
CA ARG A 211 -5.78 8.57 12.30
C ARG A 211 -6.09 9.51 13.46
N PHE A 212 -5.33 9.42 14.54
CA PHE A 212 -5.53 10.22 15.75
C PHE A 212 -4.59 11.42 15.84
N GLY A 213 -4.06 11.92 14.72
CA GLY A 213 -3.28 13.15 14.69
C GLY A 213 -1.98 13.12 15.49
N GLY A 214 -1.40 11.92 15.73
CA GLY A 214 -0.19 11.74 16.53
C GLY A 214 -0.43 11.39 18.02
N GLU A 215 -1.69 11.28 18.47
CA GLU A 215 -2.04 10.88 19.84
C GLU A 215 -1.67 9.42 20.12
N THR A 216 -0.46 9.20 20.63
CA THR A 216 0.14 7.86 20.82
C THR A 216 -0.70 6.96 21.73
N GLU A 217 -1.20 7.49 22.86
CA GLU A 217 -2.02 6.71 23.81
C GLU A 217 -3.35 6.25 23.19
N ARG A 218 -3.99 7.10 22.38
CA ARG A 218 -5.22 6.78 21.68
C ARG A 218 -4.98 5.73 20.59
N ALA A 219 -3.86 5.85 19.87
CA ALA A 219 -3.44 4.88 18.87
C ALA A 219 -3.14 3.50 19.49
N ARG A 220 -2.44 3.45 20.63
CA ARG A 220 -2.10 2.23 21.37
C ARG A 220 -3.36 1.48 21.85
N LYS A 221 -4.34 2.21 22.37
CA LYS A 221 -5.60 1.63 22.87
C LYS A 221 -6.38 0.83 21.82
N VAL A 222 -6.18 1.11 20.53
CA VAL A 222 -6.82 0.34 19.44
C VAL A 222 -6.44 -1.13 19.53
N TYR A 223 -5.21 -1.44 19.92
CA TYR A 223 -4.66 -2.81 19.94
C TYR A 223 -4.61 -3.42 21.34
N GLU A 224 -5.03 -2.70 22.37
CA GLU A 224 -4.95 -3.17 23.76
C GLU A 224 -5.78 -4.44 23.98
N GLY A 225 -5.16 -5.47 24.57
CA GLY A 225 -5.80 -6.77 24.84
C GLY A 225 -6.03 -7.65 23.62
N LEU A 226 -5.46 -7.31 22.46
CA LEU A 226 -5.54 -8.06 21.20
C LEU A 226 -4.13 -8.30 20.68
N THR A 227 -3.90 -9.44 20.03
CA THR A 227 -2.74 -9.62 19.14
C THR A 227 -3.16 -9.23 17.72
N PRO A 228 -2.80 -8.02 17.25
CA PRO A 228 -3.17 -7.55 15.92
C PRO A 228 -2.38 -8.29 14.84
N LEU A 229 -2.80 -8.15 13.57
CA LEU A 229 -1.95 -8.50 12.45
C LEU A 229 -0.74 -7.58 12.41
N THR A 230 0.36 -8.10 11.89
CA THR A 230 1.53 -7.32 11.47
C THR A 230 1.37 -6.86 10.03
N ALA A 231 2.19 -5.91 9.60
CA ALA A 231 2.26 -5.50 8.20
C ALA A 231 2.73 -6.66 7.30
N GLU A 232 3.58 -7.52 7.82
CA GLU A 232 4.12 -8.71 7.16
C GLU A 232 3.03 -9.75 6.88
N ASP A 233 2.08 -9.99 7.78
CA ASP A 233 0.96 -10.92 7.57
C ASP A 233 0.14 -10.53 6.33
N VAL A 234 -0.11 -9.23 6.17
CA VAL A 234 -0.84 -8.70 4.99
C VAL A 234 0.02 -8.78 3.73
N ALA A 235 1.30 -8.44 3.84
CA ALA A 235 2.25 -8.48 2.71
C ALA A 235 2.42 -9.90 2.16
N GLU A 236 2.41 -10.93 3.01
CA GLU A 236 2.46 -12.33 2.59
C GLU A 236 1.21 -12.72 1.79
N CYS A 237 0.02 -12.27 2.17
CA CYS A 237 -1.20 -12.47 1.38
C CYS A 237 -1.09 -11.81 -0.01
N ILE A 238 -0.56 -10.59 -0.08
CA ILE A 238 -0.34 -9.87 -1.34
C ILE A 238 0.66 -10.63 -2.23
N ALA A 239 1.81 -11.03 -1.68
CA ALA A 239 2.85 -11.75 -2.40
C ALA A 239 2.33 -13.11 -2.89
N TRP A 240 1.57 -13.84 -2.06
CA TRP A 240 0.94 -15.09 -2.44
C TRP A 240 -0.03 -14.90 -3.62
N ALA A 241 -0.93 -13.91 -3.57
CA ALA A 241 -1.86 -13.64 -4.66
C ALA A 241 -1.12 -13.23 -5.96
N ALA A 242 -0.08 -12.38 -5.84
CA ALA A 242 0.72 -11.89 -6.95
C ALA A 242 1.47 -12.98 -7.71
N THR A 243 1.85 -14.06 -7.01
CA THR A 243 2.65 -15.18 -7.56
C THR A 243 1.80 -16.35 -8.09
N ARG A 244 0.48 -16.25 -8.09
CA ARG A 244 -0.38 -17.29 -8.69
C ARG A 244 -0.19 -17.33 -10.21
N PRO A 245 -0.42 -18.50 -10.85
CA PRO A 245 -0.40 -18.61 -12.32
C PRO A 245 -1.33 -17.58 -12.97
N SER A 246 -1.00 -17.12 -14.18
CA SER A 246 -1.71 -16.04 -14.87
C SER A 246 -3.21 -16.27 -15.08
N HIS A 247 -3.63 -17.54 -15.21
CA HIS A 247 -5.05 -17.91 -15.37
C HIS A 247 -5.82 -17.95 -14.05
N VAL A 248 -5.14 -17.79 -12.88
CA VAL A 248 -5.75 -17.81 -11.56
C VAL A 248 -5.92 -16.36 -11.06
N ASN A 249 -7.17 -15.91 -10.98
CA ASN A 249 -7.52 -14.67 -10.30
C ASN A 249 -7.99 -14.97 -8.88
N VAL A 250 -7.23 -14.51 -7.90
CA VAL A 250 -7.71 -14.48 -6.51
C VAL A 250 -8.55 -13.22 -6.38
N ASP A 251 -9.84 -13.34 -6.20
CA ASP A 251 -10.75 -12.19 -6.23
C ASP A 251 -10.64 -11.34 -4.97
N GLU A 252 -10.58 -12.01 -3.81
CA GLU A 252 -10.58 -11.34 -2.50
C GLU A 252 -9.88 -12.20 -1.45
N ILE A 253 -9.13 -11.57 -0.55
CA ILE A 253 -8.59 -12.17 0.65
C ILE A 253 -8.96 -11.30 1.85
N VAL A 254 -9.81 -11.82 2.73
CA VAL A 254 -10.08 -11.20 4.02
C VAL A 254 -9.15 -11.84 5.05
N VAL A 255 -8.34 -11.03 5.72
CA VAL A 255 -7.39 -11.49 6.73
C VAL A 255 -7.57 -10.71 8.02
N MET A 256 -7.83 -11.42 9.12
CA MET A 256 -8.12 -10.80 10.43
C MET A 256 -7.30 -11.42 11.55
N PRO A 257 -7.01 -10.67 12.62
CA PRO A 257 -6.55 -11.27 13.86
C PRO A 257 -7.49 -12.41 14.29
N ARG A 258 -6.95 -13.47 14.87
CA ARG A 258 -7.75 -14.60 15.35
C ARG A 258 -8.87 -14.20 16.30
N ASP A 259 -8.63 -13.16 17.11
CA ASP A 259 -9.57 -12.71 18.15
C ASP A 259 -10.47 -11.56 17.66
N GLN A 260 -10.51 -11.30 16.34
CA GLN A 260 -11.40 -10.33 15.68
C GLN A 260 -12.33 -11.07 14.69
N ALA A 261 -13.65 -10.94 14.84
CA ALA A 261 -14.65 -11.55 13.96
C ALA A 261 -15.34 -10.53 13.03
N SER A 262 -15.38 -9.25 13.40
CA SER A 262 -15.94 -8.15 12.61
C SER A 262 -15.21 -6.84 12.94
N ALA A 263 -15.64 -5.72 12.36
CA ALA A 263 -15.10 -4.41 12.72
C ALA A 263 -15.36 -4.02 14.19
N THR A 264 -16.35 -4.64 14.84
CA THR A 264 -16.78 -4.35 16.21
C THR A 264 -16.62 -5.53 17.17
N ASP A 265 -16.72 -6.78 16.68
CA ASP A 265 -16.66 -7.96 17.51
C ASP A 265 -15.22 -8.42 17.69
N ILE A 266 -14.62 -8.00 18.80
CA ILE A 266 -13.23 -8.24 19.14
C ILE A 266 -13.15 -8.76 20.57
N VAL A 267 -12.50 -9.90 20.75
CA VAL A 267 -12.18 -10.42 22.09
C VAL A 267 -10.91 -9.73 22.58
N ARG A 268 -11.02 -9.00 23.68
CA ARG A 268 -9.87 -8.34 24.36
C ARG A 268 -9.58 -9.04 25.66
N ARG A 269 -8.34 -9.46 25.84
CA ARG A 269 -7.86 -10.10 27.06
C ARG A 269 -7.08 -9.12 27.92
N PRO A 270 -7.24 -9.14 29.26
CA PRO A 270 -6.36 -8.37 30.13
C PRO A 270 -4.91 -8.78 29.88
N ALA A 271 -3.99 -7.81 29.90
CA ALA A 271 -2.57 -8.13 29.89
C ALA A 271 -2.28 -9.14 31.03
N GLU A 272 -1.64 -10.26 30.72
CA GLU A 272 -1.19 -11.19 31.75
C GLU A 272 -0.29 -10.41 32.73
N ARG A 273 -0.69 -10.37 34.00
CA ARG A 273 0.19 -9.79 35.04
C ARG A 273 1.37 -10.75 35.15
N THR A 274 2.51 -10.32 34.59
CA THR A 274 3.78 -10.99 34.89
C THR A 274 4.00 -10.89 36.41
N THR A 275 3.80 -11.99 37.10
CA THR A 275 4.11 -12.16 38.54
C THR A 275 5.61 -12.34 38.73
#